data_2e04c01113386c3b0c2adbd9e6499b3d
#
_entry.id   2e04c01113386c3b0c2adbd9e6499b3d
#
_cell.length_a   1.000
_cell.length_b   1.000
_cell.length_c   1.000
_cell.angle_alpha   90.00
_cell.angle_beta   90.00
_cell.angle_gamma   90.00
#
_symmetry.space_group_name_H-M   'P 1'
#
loop_
_entity.id
_entity.type
_entity.pdbx_description
1 polymer ?
#
loop_
_entity_poly.entity_id
_entity_poly.type
_entity_poly.pdbx_seq_one_letter_code
_entity_poly.pdbx_strand_id
1 'polypeptide(L)'
;MEVKKRVLIKGGEFMIKASAPDEIFTPEDFSEEQIMMRDSVKEFIDREVWPHKDRFEKKDYELTKTCMEKAGELGFLGVAVPEEYGGLGMGFVSTMLVCDYISGATGSFSTAFGAHTGIGTLPIVLYGTEQQKQTYVPKLASGEWFGAYCLTEPGAGSDANSGKTKAVLSEDGSHYLISGQKMWISNAGFASVFIVFARIEDDKNITGFIVPNDPSNGISLGDEENKLGIHASSTRQVFFNDTKVPVDHMLGDRGQGFKIAMNALNVGRIKLGVACLDAQRRVIDNAVKYANDRVQFKTPIAQFGAIKE
;
A
#
# COMPACT_ATOMS: atom_id res chain seq x y z
N MET A 1 8.95 -39.77 -17.18
CA MET A 1 9.73 -38.62 -17.70
C MET A 1 9.84 -37.63 -16.54
N GLU A 2 11.04 -37.46 -16.01
CA GLU A 2 11.30 -36.39 -15.04
C GLU A 2 11.10 -35.05 -15.74
N VAL A 3 10.10 -34.28 -15.28
CA VAL A 3 9.93 -32.91 -15.76
C VAL A 3 11.13 -32.13 -15.23
N LYS A 4 12.06 -31.79 -16.12
CA LYS A 4 13.20 -30.94 -15.77
C LYS A 4 12.67 -29.65 -15.16
N LYS A 5 12.96 -29.40 -13.88
CA LYS A 5 12.53 -28.19 -13.21
C LYS A 5 13.12 -26.99 -13.95
N ARG A 6 12.28 -26.18 -14.57
CA ARG A 6 12.64 -24.96 -15.28
C ARG A 6 13.38 -24.02 -14.34
N VAL A 7 14.53 -23.53 -14.71
CA VAL A 7 15.31 -22.56 -13.93
C VAL A 7 15.04 -21.17 -14.49
N LEU A 8 14.31 -20.40 -13.74
CA LEU A 8 13.97 -19.03 -14.13
C LEU A 8 15.07 -18.05 -13.71
N ILE A 9 15.39 -17.12 -14.60
CA ILE A 9 16.24 -15.98 -14.28
C ILE A 9 15.49 -14.98 -13.40
N LYS A 10 16.23 -14.16 -12.67
CA LYS A 10 15.64 -13.22 -11.71
C LYS A 10 15.23 -11.91 -12.38
N GLY A 11 14.02 -11.44 -12.07
CA GLY A 11 13.55 -10.09 -12.37
C GLY A 11 13.83 -9.66 -13.81
N GLY A 12 14.43 -8.49 -13.99
CA GLY A 12 14.78 -7.93 -15.30
C GLY A 12 16.10 -8.41 -15.91
N GLU A 13 16.70 -9.50 -15.44
CA GLU A 13 17.98 -10.02 -15.97
C GLU A 13 17.93 -10.29 -17.47
N PHE A 14 16.75 -10.66 -18.01
CA PHE A 14 16.56 -10.86 -19.45
C PHE A 14 16.83 -9.61 -20.31
N MET A 15 16.81 -8.42 -19.69
CA MET A 15 17.16 -7.17 -20.39
C MET A 15 18.66 -6.96 -20.56
N ILE A 16 19.48 -7.63 -19.76
CA ILE A 16 20.94 -7.44 -19.71
C ILE A 16 21.74 -8.73 -19.93
N LYS A 17 21.07 -9.88 -20.01
CA LYS A 17 21.67 -11.20 -20.26
C LYS A 17 21.04 -11.84 -21.47
N ALA A 18 21.84 -12.59 -22.24
CA ALA A 18 21.29 -13.52 -23.21
C ALA A 18 20.52 -14.61 -22.47
N SER A 19 19.24 -14.76 -22.80
CA SER A 19 18.33 -15.67 -22.11
C SER A 19 17.49 -16.43 -23.11
N ALA A 20 17.23 -17.71 -22.84
CA ALA A 20 16.29 -18.50 -23.62
C ALA A 20 14.85 -18.20 -23.19
N PRO A 21 13.83 -18.33 -24.05
CA PRO A 21 12.43 -18.05 -23.72
C PRO A 21 11.92 -18.85 -22.52
N ASP A 22 12.40 -20.08 -22.33
CA ASP A 22 12.03 -20.96 -21.23
C ASP A 22 12.68 -20.60 -19.89
N GLU A 23 13.60 -19.65 -19.87
CA GLU A 23 14.20 -19.09 -18.65
C GLU A 23 13.47 -17.86 -18.12
N ILE A 24 12.51 -17.30 -18.89
CA ILE A 24 11.81 -16.05 -18.55
C ILE A 24 10.42 -16.38 -18.03
N PHE A 25 10.06 -15.82 -16.87
CA PHE A 25 8.70 -15.90 -16.34
C PHE A 25 7.78 -14.94 -17.11
N THR A 26 6.70 -15.47 -17.65
CA THR A 26 5.73 -14.72 -18.46
C THR A 26 4.31 -14.91 -17.94
N PRO A 27 3.31 -14.13 -18.39
CA PRO A 27 1.91 -14.30 -17.96
C PRO A 27 1.34 -15.71 -18.21
N GLU A 28 1.87 -16.45 -19.19
CA GLU A 28 1.50 -17.84 -19.47
C GLU A 28 1.95 -18.82 -18.37
N ASP A 29 2.85 -18.39 -17.49
CA ASP A 29 3.35 -19.18 -16.36
C ASP A 29 2.50 -19.00 -15.08
N PHE A 30 1.47 -18.16 -15.11
CA PHE A 30 0.58 -18.00 -13.95
C PHE A 30 -0.17 -19.31 -13.67
N SER A 31 -0.20 -19.69 -12.39
CA SER A 31 -0.99 -20.82 -11.94
C SER A 31 -2.50 -20.54 -12.09
N GLU A 32 -3.31 -21.60 -12.10
CA GLU A 32 -4.78 -21.48 -12.13
C GLU A 32 -5.28 -20.62 -10.95
N GLU A 33 -4.72 -20.79 -9.77
CA GLU A 33 -5.05 -20.01 -8.58
C GLU A 33 -4.73 -18.51 -8.78
N GLN A 34 -3.57 -18.19 -9.39
CA GLN A 34 -3.20 -16.80 -9.72
C GLN A 34 -4.14 -16.19 -10.77
N ILE A 35 -4.56 -16.97 -11.75
CA ILE A 35 -5.54 -16.56 -12.76
C ILE A 35 -6.91 -16.30 -12.10
N MET A 36 -7.37 -17.19 -11.23
CA MET A 36 -8.63 -17.01 -10.49
C MET A 36 -8.58 -15.75 -9.61
N MET A 37 -7.46 -15.51 -8.90
CA MET A 37 -7.25 -14.31 -8.10
C MET A 37 -7.32 -13.05 -8.97
N ARG A 38 -6.62 -13.03 -10.09
CA ARG A 38 -6.66 -11.92 -11.07
C ARG A 38 -8.08 -11.61 -11.51
N ASP A 39 -8.84 -12.64 -11.92
CA ASP A 39 -10.18 -12.47 -12.45
C ASP A 39 -11.15 -11.98 -11.36
N SER A 40 -11.00 -12.47 -10.12
CA SER A 40 -11.77 -12.00 -8.96
C SER A 40 -11.51 -10.53 -8.64
N VAL A 41 -10.22 -10.09 -8.67
CA VAL A 41 -9.89 -8.68 -8.46
C VAL A 41 -10.48 -7.80 -9.55
N LYS A 42 -10.39 -8.24 -10.80
CA LYS A 42 -10.96 -7.51 -11.93
C LYS A 42 -12.49 -7.35 -11.79
N GLU A 43 -13.18 -8.42 -11.43
CA GLU A 43 -14.63 -8.39 -11.18
C GLU A 43 -14.98 -7.43 -10.03
N PHE A 44 -14.25 -7.49 -8.92
CA PHE A 44 -14.41 -6.56 -7.80
C PHE A 44 -14.25 -5.10 -8.23
N ILE A 45 -13.20 -4.80 -8.98
CA ILE A 45 -12.95 -3.45 -9.48
C ILE A 45 -14.07 -2.97 -10.41
N ASP A 46 -14.51 -3.80 -11.32
CA ASP A 46 -15.53 -3.42 -12.31
C ASP A 46 -16.92 -3.23 -11.67
N ARG A 47 -17.24 -3.96 -10.59
CA ARG A 47 -18.54 -3.89 -9.90
C ARG A 47 -18.59 -2.91 -8.75
N GLU A 48 -17.55 -2.87 -7.92
CA GLU A 48 -17.60 -2.18 -6.64
C GLU A 48 -16.86 -0.83 -6.65
N VAL A 49 -15.86 -0.65 -7.52
CA VAL A 49 -15.02 0.54 -7.50
C VAL A 49 -15.25 1.44 -8.70
N TRP A 50 -15.15 0.89 -9.91
CA TRP A 50 -15.26 1.67 -11.15
C TRP A 50 -16.54 2.49 -11.29
N PRO A 51 -17.76 1.97 -10.97
CA PRO A 51 -18.99 2.75 -11.07
C PRO A 51 -19.01 3.99 -10.17
N HIS A 52 -18.17 4.02 -9.16
CA HIS A 52 -18.12 5.06 -8.13
C HIS A 52 -16.92 5.99 -8.25
N LYS A 53 -16.14 5.93 -9.33
CA LYS A 53 -14.89 6.69 -9.50
C LYS A 53 -15.04 8.19 -9.19
N ASP A 54 -16.15 8.81 -9.60
CA ASP A 54 -16.38 10.25 -9.36
C ASP A 54 -16.64 10.59 -7.89
N ARG A 55 -17.13 9.63 -7.08
CA ARG A 55 -17.30 9.80 -5.64
C ARG A 55 -15.97 9.75 -4.91
N PHE A 56 -15.05 8.89 -5.31
CA PHE A 56 -13.70 8.86 -4.77
C PHE A 56 -12.97 10.19 -4.97
N GLU A 57 -13.12 10.81 -6.15
CA GLU A 57 -12.52 12.12 -6.42
C GLU A 57 -13.17 13.27 -5.63
N LYS A 58 -14.36 13.05 -5.07
CA LYS A 58 -15.05 13.97 -4.14
C LYS A 58 -14.75 13.70 -2.67
N LYS A 59 -13.72 12.89 -2.38
CA LYS A 59 -13.29 12.55 -1.01
C LYS A 59 -14.33 11.78 -0.20
N ASP A 60 -15.08 10.88 -0.84
CA ASP A 60 -16.04 10.01 -0.14
C ASP A 60 -15.29 8.88 0.59
N TYR A 61 -14.83 9.20 1.80
CA TYR A 61 -14.00 8.26 2.59
C TYR A 61 -14.80 7.09 3.17
N GLU A 62 -16.11 7.25 3.40
CA GLU A 62 -16.95 6.13 3.83
C GLU A 62 -17.08 5.10 2.70
N LEU A 63 -17.22 5.55 1.47
CA LEU A 63 -17.18 4.65 0.31
C LEU A 63 -15.81 3.96 0.20
N THR A 64 -14.72 4.70 0.41
CA THR A 64 -13.36 4.10 0.39
C THR A 64 -13.25 3.00 1.44
N LYS A 65 -13.68 3.23 2.67
CA LYS A 65 -13.68 2.23 3.75
C LYS A 65 -14.51 1.00 3.36
N THR A 66 -15.75 1.21 2.92
CA THR A 66 -16.64 0.12 2.51
C THR A 66 -16.01 -0.76 1.40
N CYS A 67 -15.39 -0.14 0.39
CA CYS A 67 -14.70 -0.90 -0.66
C CYS A 67 -13.44 -1.61 -0.12
N MET A 68 -12.74 -1.01 0.84
CA MET A 68 -11.58 -1.66 1.49
C MET A 68 -12.01 -2.85 2.36
N GLU A 69 -13.11 -2.72 3.12
CA GLU A 69 -13.72 -3.81 3.90
C GLU A 69 -14.09 -4.99 2.99
N LYS A 70 -14.80 -4.72 1.89
CA LYS A 70 -15.13 -5.74 0.88
C LYS A 70 -13.87 -6.38 0.27
N ALA A 71 -12.83 -5.61 0.01
CA ALA A 71 -11.56 -6.15 -0.46
C ALA A 71 -10.91 -7.07 0.58
N GLY A 72 -11.08 -6.78 1.87
CA GLY A 72 -10.67 -7.63 2.99
C GLY A 72 -11.47 -8.93 3.05
N GLU A 73 -12.80 -8.87 2.95
CA GLU A 73 -13.69 -10.05 2.88
C GLU A 73 -13.32 -11.00 1.74
N LEU A 74 -12.86 -10.47 0.62
CA LEU A 74 -12.38 -11.23 -0.54
C LEU A 74 -10.91 -11.68 -0.41
N GLY A 75 -10.25 -11.37 0.70
CA GLY A 75 -8.86 -11.73 0.97
C GLY A 75 -7.80 -10.85 0.28
N PHE A 76 -8.18 -9.82 -0.48
CA PHE A 76 -7.24 -9.02 -1.26
C PHE A 76 -6.30 -8.18 -0.40
N LEU A 77 -6.71 -7.81 0.83
CA LEU A 77 -5.84 -7.10 1.77
C LEU A 77 -4.77 -8.00 2.39
N GLY A 78 -5.02 -9.31 2.44
CA GLY A 78 -4.19 -10.32 3.10
C GLY A 78 -3.44 -11.27 2.16
N VAL A 79 -3.29 -10.97 0.86
CA VAL A 79 -2.72 -11.90 -0.13
C VAL A 79 -1.35 -12.46 0.27
N ALA A 80 -0.44 -11.59 0.71
CA ALA A 80 0.92 -11.97 1.14
C ALA A 80 1.04 -12.24 2.65
N VAL A 81 -0.04 -12.05 3.39
CA VAL A 81 -0.08 -12.33 4.83
C VAL A 81 -0.14 -13.85 5.03
N PRO A 82 0.68 -14.44 5.93
CA PRO A 82 0.62 -15.86 6.25
C PRO A 82 -0.78 -16.28 6.71
N GLU A 83 -1.17 -17.52 6.39
CA GLU A 83 -2.48 -18.09 6.76
C GLU A 83 -2.72 -18.11 8.27
N GLU A 84 -1.66 -18.33 9.06
CA GLU A 84 -1.71 -18.31 10.53
C GLU A 84 -2.16 -16.96 11.12
N TYR A 85 -2.07 -15.88 10.34
CA TYR A 85 -2.57 -14.53 10.70
C TYR A 85 -3.79 -14.12 9.87
N GLY A 86 -4.51 -15.08 9.29
CA GLY A 86 -5.75 -14.82 8.54
C GLY A 86 -5.56 -14.30 7.11
N GLY A 87 -4.36 -14.41 6.57
CA GLY A 87 -4.08 -14.10 5.16
C GLY A 87 -4.24 -15.30 4.23
N LEU A 88 -3.89 -15.12 2.97
CA LEU A 88 -3.95 -16.17 1.94
C LEU A 88 -2.60 -16.91 1.76
N GLY A 89 -1.52 -16.47 2.39
CA GLY A 89 -0.20 -17.08 2.27
C GLY A 89 0.37 -17.13 0.85
N MET A 90 -0.20 -16.36 -0.09
CA MET A 90 0.20 -16.38 -1.49
C MET A 90 1.51 -15.59 -1.70
N GLY A 91 2.28 -16.02 -2.68
CA GLY A 91 3.59 -15.42 -2.98
C GLY A 91 3.53 -13.99 -3.55
N PHE A 92 4.73 -13.44 -3.77
CA PHE A 92 4.90 -12.06 -4.23
C PHE A 92 4.27 -11.80 -5.62
N VAL A 93 4.27 -12.80 -6.53
CA VAL A 93 3.64 -12.70 -7.85
C VAL A 93 2.13 -12.45 -7.72
N SER A 94 1.45 -13.20 -6.85
CA SER A 94 0.01 -13.03 -6.60
C SER A 94 -0.29 -11.64 -6.01
N THR A 95 0.56 -11.16 -5.11
CA THR A 95 0.46 -9.79 -4.58
C THR A 95 0.59 -8.75 -5.70
N MET A 96 1.49 -8.95 -6.64
CA MET A 96 1.66 -8.04 -7.79
C MET A 96 0.46 -8.09 -8.73
N LEU A 97 -0.11 -9.26 -8.99
CA LEU A 97 -1.35 -9.38 -9.78
C LEU A 97 -2.50 -8.60 -9.15
N VAL A 98 -2.69 -8.71 -7.83
CA VAL A 98 -3.71 -7.91 -7.13
C VAL A 98 -3.42 -6.42 -7.27
N CYS A 99 -2.18 -5.97 -7.08
CA CYS A 99 -1.80 -4.57 -7.23
C CYS A 99 -2.01 -4.04 -8.66
N ASP A 100 -1.74 -4.85 -9.68
CA ASP A 100 -1.98 -4.52 -11.09
C ASP A 100 -3.46 -4.17 -11.31
N TYR A 101 -4.34 -5.10 -11.02
CA TYR A 101 -5.77 -4.95 -11.34
C TYR A 101 -6.53 -4.00 -10.41
N ILE A 102 -6.16 -3.89 -9.13
CA ILE A 102 -6.72 -2.88 -8.21
C ILE A 102 -6.51 -1.46 -8.75
N SER A 103 -5.44 -1.23 -9.49
CA SER A 103 -5.14 0.08 -10.07
C SER A 103 -6.05 0.47 -11.24
N GLY A 104 -6.72 -0.49 -11.85
CA GLY A 104 -7.48 -0.30 -13.08
C GLY A 104 -8.70 0.59 -12.96
N ALA A 105 -9.26 0.80 -11.78
CA ALA A 105 -10.42 1.67 -11.60
C ALA A 105 -10.02 3.14 -11.47
N THR A 106 -9.23 3.43 -10.45
CA THR A 106 -8.79 4.79 -10.15
C THR A 106 -7.53 4.76 -9.29
N GLY A 107 -6.56 5.62 -9.61
CA GLY A 107 -5.37 5.83 -8.80
C GLY A 107 -5.68 6.24 -7.35
N SER A 108 -6.83 6.86 -7.13
CA SER A 108 -7.28 7.26 -5.80
C SER A 108 -7.55 6.06 -4.89
N PHE A 109 -8.36 5.08 -5.34
CA PHE A 109 -8.64 3.88 -4.55
C PHE A 109 -7.39 2.99 -4.42
N SER A 110 -6.63 2.79 -5.51
CA SER A 110 -5.43 1.96 -5.46
C SER A 110 -4.36 2.52 -4.51
N THR A 111 -4.29 3.83 -4.33
CA THR A 111 -3.40 4.46 -3.35
C THR A 111 -3.82 4.14 -1.92
N ALA A 112 -5.12 4.22 -1.59
CA ALA A 112 -5.62 3.85 -0.27
C ALA A 112 -5.33 2.37 0.04
N PHE A 113 -5.62 1.49 -0.93
CA PHE A 113 -5.32 0.06 -0.86
C PHE A 113 -3.81 -0.22 -0.68
N GLY A 114 -2.99 0.40 -1.53
CA GLY A 114 -1.53 0.21 -1.51
C GLY A 114 -0.86 0.74 -0.24
N ALA A 115 -1.32 1.88 0.28
CA ALA A 115 -0.83 2.43 1.54
C ALA A 115 -1.12 1.49 2.71
N HIS A 116 -2.35 0.94 2.78
CA HIS A 116 -2.73 -0.01 3.81
C HIS A 116 -1.94 -1.32 3.71
N THR A 117 -2.01 -2.02 2.57
CA THR A 117 -1.39 -3.35 2.40
C THR A 117 0.13 -3.31 2.33
N GLY A 118 0.72 -2.17 1.91
CA GLY A 118 2.17 -2.01 1.77
C GLY A 118 2.81 -1.48 3.05
N ILE A 119 2.62 -0.20 3.30
CA ILE A 119 3.36 0.49 4.37
C ILE A 119 2.63 0.47 5.72
N GLY A 120 1.31 0.27 5.74
CA GLY A 120 0.52 0.16 6.97
C GLY A 120 0.56 -1.23 7.61
N THR A 121 0.60 -2.31 6.82
CA THR A 121 0.51 -3.71 7.30
C THR A 121 1.86 -4.42 7.25
N LEU A 122 2.59 -4.31 6.13
CA LEU A 122 3.81 -5.08 5.88
C LEU A 122 4.90 -4.91 6.95
N PRO A 123 5.14 -3.72 7.56
CA PRO A 123 6.12 -3.59 8.62
C PRO A 123 5.85 -4.51 9.81
N ILE A 124 4.58 -4.70 10.20
CA ILE A 124 4.21 -5.59 11.30
C ILE A 124 4.45 -7.05 10.89
N VAL A 125 4.06 -7.43 9.67
CA VAL A 125 4.27 -8.80 9.15
C VAL A 125 5.75 -9.16 9.14
N LEU A 126 6.64 -8.23 8.74
CA LEU A 126 8.07 -8.50 8.58
C LEU A 126 8.89 -8.37 9.87
N TYR A 127 8.52 -7.47 10.76
CA TYR A 127 9.34 -7.08 11.91
C TYR A 127 8.64 -7.17 13.25
N GLY A 128 7.34 -7.43 13.28
CA GLY A 128 6.58 -7.61 14.51
C GLY A 128 7.00 -8.86 15.26
N THR A 129 6.90 -8.81 16.59
CA THR A 129 6.94 -10.01 17.44
C THR A 129 5.73 -10.90 17.13
N GLU A 130 5.77 -12.14 17.55
CA GLU A 130 4.65 -13.07 17.37
C GLU A 130 3.34 -12.50 17.97
N GLN A 131 3.43 -11.94 19.19
CA GLN A 131 2.29 -11.30 19.85
C GLN A 131 1.76 -10.10 19.05
N GLN A 132 2.63 -9.24 18.51
CA GLN A 132 2.22 -8.10 17.69
C GLN A 132 1.53 -8.58 16.40
N LYS A 133 2.09 -9.59 15.73
CA LYS A 133 1.48 -10.15 14.53
C LYS A 133 0.10 -10.70 14.80
N GLN A 134 -0.05 -11.52 15.84
CA GLN A 134 -1.35 -12.10 16.22
C GLN A 134 -2.38 -11.05 16.65
N THR A 135 -1.94 -9.95 17.24
CA THR A 135 -2.84 -8.88 17.69
C THR A 135 -3.34 -8.02 16.53
N TYR A 136 -2.45 -7.66 15.59
CA TYR A 136 -2.72 -6.63 14.59
C TYR A 136 -3.01 -7.18 13.19
N VAL A 137 -2.25 -8.20 12.76
CA VAL A 137 -2.28 -8.62 11.35
C VAL A 137 -3.63 -9.20 10.91
N PRO A 138 -4.34 -10.04 11.70
CA PRO A 138 -5.65 -10.54 11.31
C PRO A 138 -6.67 -9.44 11.04
N LYS A 139 -6.69 -8.40 11.86
CA LYS A 139 -7.59 -7.25 11.70
C LYS A 139 -7.26 -6.39 10.49
N LEU A 140 -5.97 -6.26 10.18
CA LEU A 140 -5.51 -5.54 8.99
C LEU A 140 -5.76 -6.35 7.72
N ALA A 141 -5.58 -7.66 7.74
CA ALA A 141 -5.83 -8.55 6.60
C ALA A 141 -7.31 -8.68 6.26
N SER A 142 -8.19 -8.65 7.27
CA SER A 142 -9.64 -8.72 7.08
C SER A 142 -10.30 -7.38 6.69
N GLY A 143 -9.59 -6.25 6.88
CA GLY A 143 -10.17 -4.92 6.68
C GLY A 143 -10.99 -4.41 7.87
N GLU A 144 -11.01 -5.12 9.01
CA GLU A 144 -11.57 -4.61 10.27
C GLU A 144 -10.83 -3.37 10.74
N TRP A 145 -9.50 -3.34 10.55
CA TRP A 145 -8.63 -2.21 10.86
C TRP A 145 -7.86 -1.77 9.62
N PHE A 146 -7.56 -0.46 9.58
CA PHE A 146 -6.71 0.12 8.54
C PHE A 146 -5.43 0.68 9.13
N GLY A 147 -4.31 0.37 8.47
CA GLY A 147 -2.99 0.86 8.85
C GLY A 147 -2.57 2.08 8.05
N ALA A 148 -1.88 3.00 8.71
CA ALA A 148 -1.21 4.13 8.08
C ALA A 148 0.25 4.25 8.56
N TYR A 149 1.04 5.04 7.83
CA TYR A 149 2.50 5.04 7.97
C TYR A 149 3.02 6.45 8.23
N CYS A 150 3.51 6.67 9.43
CA CYS A 150 3.92 7.96 9.97
C CYS A 150 5.45 8.11 9.96
N LEU A 151 6.05 8.32 8.78
CA LEU A 151 7.48 8.57 8.61
C LEU A 151 7.76 10.06 8.42
N THR A 152 7.18 10.66 7.37
CA THR A 152 7.47 12.03 6.92
C THR A 152 7.11 13.08 7.96
N GLU A 153 7.99 14.07 8.13
CA GLU A 153 7.78 15.24 8.99
C GLU A 153 7.97 16.54 8.19
N PRO A 154 7.52 17.70 8.68
CA PRO A 154 7.70 18.97 7.96
C PRO A 154 9.17 19.28 7.61
N GLY A 155 10.10 18.85 8.43
CA GLY A 155 11.55 19.05 8.22
C GLY A 155 12.30 17.81 7.74
N ALA A 156 11.63 16.66 7.52
CA ALA A 156 12.27 15.39 7.19
C ALA A 156 11.46 14.63 6.14
N GLY A 157 11.73 14.87 4.87
CA GLY A 157 11.17 14.16 3.72
C GLY A 157 12.16 13.16 3.15
N SER A 158 13.00 13.59 2.19
CA SER A 158 14.02 12.72 1.58
C SER A 158 15.06 12.23 2.59
N ASP A 159 15.46 13.05 3.54
CA ASP A 159 16.28 12.66 4.69
C ASP A 159 15.38 12.19 5.85
N ALA A 160 14.74 11.04 5.67
CA ALA A 160 13.76 10.53 6.62
C ALA A 160 14.36 10.19 8.00
N ASN A 161 15.67 9.89 8.08
CA ASN A 161 16.32 9.61 9.37
C ASN A 161 16.60 10.88 10.20
N SER A 162 16.38 12.08 9.63
CA SER A 162 16.52 13.36 10.35
C SER A 162 15.24 13.80 11.10
N GLY A 163 14.21 12.96 11.13
CA GLY A 163 12.96 13.22 11.84
C GLY A 163 13.17 13.62 13.30
N LYS A 164 12.34 14.55 13.78
CA LYS A 164 12.42 15.17 15.11
C LYS A 164 11.38 14.65 16.10
N THR A 165 10.41 13.83 15.65
CA THR A 165 9.47 13.15 16.53
C THR A 165 10.26 12.33 17.55
N LYS A 166 10.04 12.58 18.85
CA LYS A 166 10.76 11.96 19.96
C LYS A 166 9.91 10.91 20.65
N ALA A 167 10.59 9.90 21.21
CA ALA A 167 10.06 8.93 22.13
C ALA A 167 10.91 8.95 23.40
N VAL A 168 10.32 9.26 24.53
CA VAL A 168 11.00 9.32 25.83
C VAL A 168 10.47 8.17 26.70
N LEU A 169 11.36 7.36 27.25
CA LEU A 169 10.97 6.27 28.14
C LEU A 169 10.43 6.84 29.45
N SER A 170 9.29 6.35 29.91
CA SER A 170 8.72 6.72 31.22
C SER A 170 9.63 6.32 32.37
N GLU A 171 9.51 7.00 33.51
CA GLU A 171 10.35 6.73 34.69
C GLU A 171 10.22 5.29 35.19
N ASP A 172 9.05 4.68 35.07
CA ASP A 172 8.79 3.29 35.46
C ASP A 172 9.21 2.27 34.40
N GLY A 173 9.68 2.72 33.22
CA GLY A 173 10.11 1.88 32.10
C GLY A 173 9.00 1.10 31.39
N SER A 174 7.72 1.41 31.65
CA SER A 174 6.58 0.63 31.12
C SER A 174 6.13 1.09 29.72
N HIS A 175 6.38 2.35 29.37
CA HIS A 175 5.92 2.93 28.09
C HIS A 175 6.83 4.05 27.60
N TYR A 176 6.72 4.37 26.32
CA TYR A 176 7.29 5.56 25.73
C TYR A 176 6.23 6.67 25.66
N LEU A 177 6.64 7.92 25.85
CA LEU A 177 5.89 9.13 25.54
C LEU A 177 6.36 9.62 24.17
N ILE A 178 5.49 9.54 23.17
CA ILE A 178 5.79 10.00 21.81
C ILE A 178 5.23 11.41 21.61
N SER A 179 6.10 12.34 21.21
CA SER A 179 5.73 13.72 20.90
C SER A 179 6.34 14.17 19.59
N GLY A 180 5.51 14.75 18.71
CA GLY A 180 5.94 15.25 17.41
C GLY A 180 4.80 15.38 16.41
N GLN A 181 5.18 15.68 15.17
CA GLN A 181 4.25 15.91 14.06
C GLN A 181 4.66 15.11 12.84
N LYS A 182 3.70 14.43 12.24
CA LYS A 182 3.84 13.74 10.96
C LYS A 182 3.02 14.43 9.90
N MET A 183 3.51 14.41 8.66
CA MET A 183 2.93 15.16 7.54
C MET A 183 2.63 14.23 6.37
N TRP A 184 1.53 14.53 5.66
CA TRP A 184 1.07 13.83 4.46
C TRP A 184 0.82 12.34 4.67
N ILE A 185 0.18 12.01 5.78
CA ILE A 185 -0.07 10.61 6.14
C ILE A 185 -1.30 10.09 5.41
N SER A 186 -1.05 9.18 4.45
CA SER A 186 -2.10 8.49 3.70
C SER A 186 -2.97 7.65 4.61
N ASN A 187 -4.28 7.65 4.36
CA ASN A 187 -5.31 6.95 5.12
C ASN A 187 -5.48 7.44 6.58
N ALA A 188 -4.81 8.52 7.00
CA ALA A 188 -4.83 8.96 8.40
C ALA A 188 -6.25 9.23 8.94
N GLY A 189 -7.17 9.71 8.09
CA GLY A 189 -8.52 10.05 8.53
C GLY A 189 -9.41 8.86 8.90
N PHE A 190 -9.02 7.63 8.51
CA PHE A 190 -9.74 6.41 8.86
C PHE A 190 -8.82 5.28 9.36
N ALA A 191 -7.54 5.55 9.60
CA ALA A 191 -6.61 4.56 10.14
C ALA A 191 -6.97 4.18 11.57
N SER A 192 -6.94 2.88 11.87
CA SER A 192 -7.09 2.30 13.22
C SER A 192 -5.75 2.20 13.95
N VAL A 193 -4.66 2.11 13.18
CA VAL A 193 -3.29 1.97 13.71
C VAL A 193 -2.29 2.70 12.83
N PHE A 194 -1.31 3.33 13.48
CA PHE A 194 -0.19 4.00 12.85
C PHE A 194 1.11 3.23 13.06
N ILE A 195 1.91 3.07 12.00
CA ILE A 195 3.32 2.70 12.09
C ILE A 195 4.11 4.00 12.24
N VAL A 196 4.56 4.29 13.44
CA VAL A 196 5.20 5.58 13.77
C VAL A 196 6.70 5.40 13.89
N PHE A 197 7.45 6.29 13.27
CA PHE A 197 8.90 6.34 13.42
C PHE A 197 9.28 7.55 14.28
N ALA A 198 9.93 7.29 15.40
CA ALA A 198 10.36 8.30 16.35
C ALA A 198 11.78 8.02 16.82
N ARG A 199 12.46 9.05 17.31
CA ARG A 199 13.80 8.96 17.87
C ARG A 199 13.70 8.73 19.36
N ILE A 200 14.25 7.63 19.86
CA ILE A 200 14.33 7.40 21.30
C ILE A 200 15.45 8.28 21.84
N GLU A 201 15.10 9.22 22.72
CA GLU A 201 16.03 10.15 23.33
C GLU A 201 16.96 10.85 22.29
N ASP A 202 18.28 10.61 22.38
CA ASP A 202 19.28 11.18 21.48
C ASP A 202 19.91 10.12 20.54
N ASP A 203 19.20 9.01 20.29
CA ASP A 203 19.67 7.96 19.39
C ASP A 203 20.00 8.51 18.00
N LYS A 204 21.03 7.96 17.38
CA LYS A 204 21.43 8.35 16.00
C LYS A 204 20.32 8.03 14.99
N ASN A 205 19.63 6.91 15.16
CA ASN A 205 18.63 6.42 14.22
C ASN A 205 17.22 6.43 14.84
N ILE A 206 16.23 6.55 14.00
CA ILE A 206 14.82 6.38 14.39
C ILE A 206 14.48 4.93 14.71
N THR A 207 13.45 4.75 15.53
CA THR A 207 12.87 3.45 15.93
C THR A 207 11.41 3.40 15.47
N GLY A 208 10.92 2.22 15.10
CA GLY A 208 9.52 1.98 14.71
C GLY A 208 8.64 1.65 15.92
N PHE A 209 7.38 2.07 15.87
CA PHE A 209 6.37 1.79 16.89
C PHE A 209 5.03 1.47 16.24
N ILE A 210 4.27 0.55 16.84
CA ILE A 210 2.87 0.30 16.49
C ILE A 210 2.01 1.12 17.46
N VAL A 211 1.26 2.09 16.94
CA VAL A 211 0.50 3.04 17.74
C VAL A 211 -0.98 2.98 17.35
N PRO A 212 -1.87 2.38 18.18
CA PRO A 212 -3.31 2.46 17.96
C PRO A 212 -3.77 3.91 17.87
N ASN A 213 -4.70 4.21 16.97
CA ASN A 213 -5.27 5.54 16.82
C ASN A 213 -6.32 5.78 17.92
N ASP A 214 -5.88 6.31 19.02
CA ASP A 214 -6.72 6.69 20.14
C ASP A 214 -6.62 8.21 20.42
N PRO A 215 -7.63 9.01 20.06
CA PRO A 215 -7.62 10.45 20.34
C PRO A 215 -7.51 10.79 21.82
N SER A 216 -8.00 9.92 22.72
CA SER A 216 -7.90 10.12 24.16
C SER A 216 -6.47 10.00 24.69
N ASN A 217 -5.59 9.39 23.89
CA ASN A 217 -4.16 9.19 24.18
C ASN A 217 -3.25 10.26 23.52
N GLY A 218 -3.74 11.49 23.36
CA GLY A 218 -2.92 12.61 22.86
C GLY A 218 -2.66 12.60 21.36
N ILE A 219 -3.42 11.82 20.57
CA ILE A 219 -3.34 11.81 19.11
C ILE A 219 -4.39 12.77 18.54
N SER A 220 -3.98 13.63 17.63
CA SER A 220 -4.91 14.48 16.87
C SER A 220 -4.53 14.55 15.40
N LEU A 221 -5.53 14.77 14.57
CA LEU A 221 -5.39 14.86 13.11
C LEU A 221 -5.59 16.30 12.65
N GLY A 222 -4.77 16.74 11.71
CA GLY A 222 -4.98 17.99 10.98
C GLY A 222 -6.10 17.89 9.96
N ASP A 223 -6.31 18.97 9.24
CA ASP A 223 -7.28 19.02 8.13
C ASP A 223 -6.84 18.11 6.98
N GLU A 224 -7.80 17.77 6.12
CA GLU A 224 -7.52 17.07 4.85
C GLU A 224 -6.66 17.92 3.92
N GLU A 225 -5.58 17.36 3.44
CA GLU A 225 -4.72 18.01 2.46
C GLU A 225 -5.47 18.30 1.15
N ASN A 226 -5.23 19.48 0.60
CA ASN A 226 -5.77 19.85 -0.71
C ASN A 226 -4.83 19.35 -1.81
N LYS A 227 -4.99 18.09 -2.19
CA LYS A 227 -4.15 17.43 -3.19
C LYS A 227 -4.65 17.67 -4.61
N LEU A 228 -3.74 17.57 -5.58
CA LEU A 228 -4.06 17.64 -7.00
C LEU A 228 -4.83 16.38 -7.49
N GLY A 229 -4.68 15.26 -6.81
CA GLY A 229 -5.33 13.98 -7.12
C GLY A 229 -5.22 13.00 -5.97
N ILE A 230 -5.56 11.73 -6.20
CA ILE A 230 -5.53 10.63 -5.22
C ILE A 230 -6.44 10.93 -4.02
N HIS A 231 -7.65 11.37 -4.30
CA HIS A 231 -8.54 11.92 -3.29
C HIS A 231 -9.19 10.86 -2.39
N ALA A 232 -9.28 9.58 -2.80
CA ALA A 232 -9.86 8.51 -1.98
C ALA A 232 -9.00 8.11 -0.77
N SER A 233 -7.70 8.42 -0.78
CA SER A 233 -6.85 8.28 0.39
C SER A 233 -6.91 9.56 1.21
N SER A 234 -7.57 9.51 2.39
CA SER A 234 -7.51 10.62 3.34
C SER A 234 -6.07 10.92 3.71
N THR A 235 -5.61 12.14 3.48
CA THR A 235 -4.22 12.53 3.72
C THR A 235 -4.19 13.69 4.68
N ARG A 236 -3.62 13.47 5.88
CA ARG A 236 -3.62 14.46 6.96
C ARG A 236 -2.26 14.54 7.64
N GLN A 237 -2.09 15.59 8.41
CA GLN A 237 -1.07 15.65 9.45
C GLN A 237 -1.53 14.83 10.65
N VAL A 238 -0.58 14.21 11.35
CA VAL A 238 -0.82 13.49 12.60
C VAL A 238 0.06 14.08 13.68
N PHE A 239 -0.55 14.50 14.78
CA PHE A 239 0.14 15.07 15.92
C PHE A 239 0.11 14.08 17.08
N PHE A 240 1.24 13.91 17.72
CA PHE A 240 1.43 13.12 18.93
C PHE A 240 1.82 14.09 20.06
N ASN A 241 1.08 14.06 21.15
CA ASN A 241 1.32 14.92 22.31
C ASN A 241 1.40 14.05 23.57
N ASP A 242 2.61 13.67 23.91
CA ASP A 242 2.93 12.73 25.01
C ASP A 242 2.10 11.44 24.90
N THR A 243 1.92 10.97 23.67
CA THR A 243 1.17 9.75 23.36
C THR A 243 1.84 8.57 24.04
N LYS A 244 1.12 7.89 24.93
CA LYS A 244 1.62 6.72 25.67
C LYS A 244 1.62 5.49 24.76
N VAL A 245 2.80 4.90 24.60
CA VAL A 245 3.02 3.70 23.77
C VAL A 245 3.74 2.66 24.60
N PRO A 246 3.11 1.52 24.94
CA PRO A 246 3.76 0.46 25.70
C PRO A 246 5.09 0.01 25.10
N VAL A 247 6.05 -0.40 25.91
CA VAL A 247 7.38 -0.79 25.41
C VAL A 247 7.34 -1.99 24.49
N ASP A 248 6.37 -2.87 24.64
CA ASP A 248 6.13 -4.04 23.78
C ASP A 248 5.47 -3.68 22.43
N HIS A 249 5.09 -2.42 22.22
CA HIS A 249 4.66 -1.88 20.92
C HIS A 249 5.83 -1.37 20.06
N MET A 250 7.07 -1.43 20.54
CA MET A 250 8.23 -1.15 19.71
C MET A 250 8.33 -2.19 18.58
N LEU A 251 8.44 -1.73 17.34
CA LEU A 251 8.48 -2.56 16.16
C LEU A 251 9.93 -2.84 15.75
N GLY A 252 10.32 -4.11 15.83
CA GLY A 252 11.71 -4.52 15.67
C GLY A 252 12.59 -4.02 16.83
N ASP A 253 13.89 -3.84 16.58
CA ASP A 253 14.84 -3.39 17.58
C ASP A 253 15.00 -1.87 17.63
N ARG A 254 15.42 -1.33 18.78
CA ARG A 254 15.79 0.08 18.97
C ARG A 254 16.82 0.51 17.93
N GLY A 255 16.59 1.63 17.26
CA GLY A 255 17.46 2.20 16.22
C GLY A 255 17.35 1.51 14.83
N GLN A 256 16.47 0.53 14.65
CA GLN A 256 16.26 -0.16 13.38
C GLN A 256 15.15 0.47 12.51
N GLY A 257 14.50 1.53 12.98
CA GLY A 257 13.35 2.13 12.29
C GLY A 257 13.65 2.56 10.86
N PHE A 258 14.82 3.13 10.58
CA PHE A 258 15.19 3.51 9.22
C PHE A 258 15.28 2.32 8.27
N LYS A 259 15.86 1.20 8.72
CA LYS A 259 15.93 -0.04 7.95
C LYS A 259 14.53 -0.60 7.67
N ILE A 260 13.67 -0.64 8.68
CA ILE A 260 12.28 -1.08 8.57
C ILE A 260 11.54 -0.21 7.55
N ALA A 261 11.69 1.11 7.68
CA ALA A 261 11.07 2.08 6.80
C ALA A 261 11.48 1.88 5.34
N MET A 262 12.77 1.77 5.07
CA MET A 262 13.27 1.61 3.70
C MET A 262 12.86 0.27 3.07
N ASN A 263 12.82 -0.81 3.84
CA ASN A 263 12.39 -2.12 3.32
C ASN A 263 10.90 -2.12 2.94
N ALA A 264 10.04 -1.52 3.75
CA ALA A 264 8.62 -1.35 3.40
C ALA A 264 8.46 -0.51 2.12
N LEU A 265 9.21 0.59 2.00
CA LEU A 265 9.18 1.45 0.82
C LEU A 265 9.75 0.78 -0.43
N ASN A 266 10.74 -0.12 -0.31
CA ASN A 266 11.26 -0.89 -1.46
C ASN A 266 10.17 -1.77 -2.07
N VAL A 267 9.41 -2.48 -1.26
CA VAL A 267 8.24 -3.25 -1.72
C VAL A 267 7.18 -2.32 -2.32
N GLY A 268 6.90 -1.19 -1.66
CA GLY A 268 5.98 -0.17 -2.14
C GLY A 268 6.32 0.37 -3.53
N ARG A 269 7.62 0.58 -3.84
CA ARG A 269 8.07 1.03 -5.17
C ARG A 269 7.77 0.00 -6.26
N ILE A 270 7.97 -1.29 -5.99
CA ILE A 270 7.63 -2.36 -6.94
C ILE A 270 6.11 -2.40 -7.16
N LYS A 271 5.32 -2.38 -6.07
CA LYS A 271 3.86 -2.32 -6.12
C LYS A 271 3.37 -1.14 -6.97
N LEU A 272 3.95 0.04 -6.77
CA LEU A 272 3.60 1.25 -7.52
C LEU A 272 3.88 1.10 -9.02
N GLY A 273 5.04 0.51 -9.38
CA GLY A 273 5.37 0.23 -10.79
C GLY A 273 4.34 -0.68 -11.44
N VAL A 274 3.97 -1.77 -10.77
CA VAL A 274 2.95 -2.71 -11.25
C VAL A 274 1.56 -2.07 -11.29
N ALA A 275 1.21 -1.23 -10.32
CA ALA A 275 -0.07 -0.54 -10.25
C ALA A 275 -0.29 0.46 -11.41
N CYS A 276 0.67 0.69 -12.28
CA CYS A 276 0.48 1.47 -13.49
C CYS A 276 -0.06 0.66 -14.68
N LEU A 277 -0.03 -0.68 -14.65
CA LEU A 277 -0.27 -1.51 -15.82
C LEU A 277 -1.73 -1.54 -16.25
N ASP A 278 -2.67 -1.91 -15.36
CA ASP A 278 -4.09 -1.98 -15.73
C ASP A 278 -4.68 -0.59 -16.00
N ALA A 279 -4.21 0.42 -15.30
CA ALA A 279 -4.56 1.81 -15.60
C ALA A 279 -4.17 2.19 -17.04
N GLN A 280 -2.99 1.77 -17.52
CA GLN A 280 -2.56 1.99 -18.91
C GLN A 280 -3.44 1.22 -19.90
N ARG A 281 -3.78 -0.06 -19.63
CA ARG A 281 -4.69 -0.84 -20.49
C ARG A 281 -6.02 -0.10 -20.66
N ARG A 282 -6.63 0.35 -19.56
CA ARG A 282 -7.91 1.08 -19.61
C ARG A 282 -7.82 2.42 -20.33
N VAL A 283 -6.71 3.15 -20.19
CA VAL A 283 -6.48 4.40 -20.94
C VAL A 283 -6.41 4.12 -22.45
N ILE A 284 -5.68 3.07 -22.85
CA ILE A 284 -5.57 2.66 -24.25
C ILE A 284 -6.95 2.26 -24.80
N ASP A 285 -7.69 1.40 -24.08
CA ASP A 285 -9.02 0.95 -24.50
C ASP A 285 -9.98 2.12 -24.68
N ASN A 286 -9.99 3.08 -23.74
CA ASN A 286 -10.81 4.27 -23.84
C ASN A 286 -10.38 5.18 -25.02
N ALA A 287 -9.08 5.34 -25.25
CA ALA A 287 -8.55 6.12 -26.35
C ALA A 287 -8.91 5.50 -27.70
N VAL A 288 -8.75 4.16 -27.83
CA VAL A 288 -9.12 3.42 -29.04
C VAL A 288 -10.62 3.52 -29.32
N LYS A 289 -11.44 3.32 -28.28
CA LYS A 289 -12.90 3.45 -28.41
C LYS A 289 -13.27 4.86 -28.87
N TYR A 290 -12.78 5.89 -28.18
CA TYR A 290 -13.04 7.27 -28.53
C TYR A 290 -12.60 7.61 -29.97
N ALA A 291 -11.44 7.16 -30.40
CA ALA A 291 -10.91 7.40 -31.73
C ALA A 291 -11.79 6.75 -32.83
N ASN A 292 -12.41 5.61 -32.55
CA ASN A 292 -13.33 4.97 -33.46
C ASN A 292 -14.72 5.63 -33.47
N ASP A 293 -15.19 6.15 -32.35
CA ASP A 293 -16.51 6.77 -32.23
C ASP A 293 -16.52 8.23 -32.69
N ARG A 294 -15.43 8.97 -32.51
CA ARG A 294 -15.31 10.38 -32.86
C ARG A 294 -15.17 10.61 -34.37
N VAL A 295 -16.13 11.26 -34.95
CA VAL A 295 -16.13 11.58 -36.40
C VAL A 295 -15.74 13.03 -36.62
N GLN A 296 -14.75 13.26 -37.49
CA GLN A 296 -14.40 14.55 -38.07
C GLN A 296 -14.21 14.41 -39.60
N PHE A 297 -14.58 15.42 -40.37
CA PHE A 297 -14.54 15.36 -41.84
C PHE A 297 -15.26 14.12 -42.41
N LYS A 298 -16.37 13.70 -41.77
CA LYS A 298 -17.17 12.52 -42.12
C LYS A 298 -16.43 11.18 -41.98
N THR A 299 -15.36 11.18 -41.22
CA THR A 299 -14.46 10.01 -41.05
C THR A 299 -14.14 9.82 -39.56
N PRO A 300 -14.18 8.58 -38.98
CA PRO A 300 -13.67 8.34 -37.65
C PRO A 300 -12.20 8.79 -37.54
N ILE A 301 -11.85 9.46 -36.43
CA ILE A 301 -10.49 9.99 -36.29
C ILE A 301 -9.43 8.89 -36.24
N ALA A 302 -9.79 7.67 -35.85
CA ALA A 302 -8.93 6.49 -35.94
C ALA A 302 -8.40 6.18 -37.37
N GLN A 303 -8.98 6.78 -38.40
CA GLN A 303 -8.52 6.57 -39.78
C GLN A 303 -7.45 7.56 -40.22
N PHE A 304 -7.20 8.63 -39.46
CA PHE A 304 -6.14 9.58 -39.77
C PHE A 304 -4.77 9.05 -39.36
N GLY A 305 -3.74 9.26 -40.21
CA GLY A 305 -2.39 8.72 -39.97
C GLY A 305 -1.82 9.15 -38.62
N ALA A 306 -1.92 10.41 -38.25
CA ALA A 306 -1.43 10.95 -36.98
C ALA A 306 -2.12 10.36 -35.71
N ILE A 307 -3.22 9.64 -35.87
CA ILE A 307 -3.93 8.96 -34.76
C ILE A 307 -3.56 7.47 -34.74
N LYS A 308 -3.20 6.89 -35.88
CA LYS A 308 -2.82 5.48 -36.01
C LYS A 308 -1.40 5.21 -35.52
N GLU A 309 -0.48 6.16 -35.71
CA GLU A 309 0.93 6.11 -35.31
C GLU A 309 1.13 6.51 -33.83
#